data_14b78d5188e285734a5616bd2c2ec330
#
_entry.id   14b78d5188e285734a5616bd2c2ec330
#
_cell.length_a   1.000
_cell.length_b   1.000
_cell.length_c   1.000
_cell.angle_alpha   90.00
_cell.angle_beta   90.00
_cell.angle_gamma   90.00
#
_symmetry.space_group_name_H-M   'P 1'
#
loop_
_entity.id
_entity.type
_entity.pdbx_description
1 polymer ?
#
loop_
_entity_poly.entity_id
_entity_poly.type
_entity_poly.pdbx_seq_one_letter_code
_entity_poly.pdbx_strand_id
1 'polypeptide(L)'
;YIDAKRNILLYQKQPCRAVLGYENEISRSMQSDCKGKQVWFTRLHDTDNGAFLRKEDNMLCMAEDGVVTPFLAQKDIKLRGLHNIENLLAAAAAVWGEVPVEAIRKVGSTFTGVEHRIEPVRTLDGVLYYNDSIGTSPTRTIAGLRSFDQKVILIAGGYDKHIPYEPLAPEIVAHVKDLVLMGATGPRIEKALREDPGFNEAALPIQHADNMQHAVELARAAAKPGDIIILSPASASFDLYPNFEVRGREFKNIVNALK
;
A
#
# COMPACT_ATOMS: atom_id res chain seq x y z
N TYR A 1 -16.15 14.50 3.41
CA TYR A 1 -15.36 13.35 3.87
C TYR A 1 -14.62 13.66 5.18
N ILE A 2 -13.90 14.79 5.28
CA ILE A 2 -13.17 15.21 6.48
C ILE A 2 -14.10 15.33 7.68
N ASP A 3 -15.23 16.05 7.54
CA ASP A 3 -16.20 16.22 8.62
C ASP A 3 -16.84 14.89 9.05
N ALA A 4 -17.10 13.99 8.10
CA ALA A 4 -17.57 12.64 8.42
C ALA A 4 -16.56 11.86 9.29
N LYS A 5 -15.26 11.99 9.02
CA LYS A 5 -14.20 11.37 9.86
C LYS A 5 -14.04 12.06 11.21
N ARG A 6 -14.19 13.38 11.28
CA ARG A 6 -14.14 14.15 12.54
C ARG A 6 -15.17 13.68 13.55
N ASN A 7 -16.31 13.18 13.09
CA ASN A 7 -17.36 12.62 13.98
C ASN A 7 -16.84 11.47 14.85
N ILE A 8 -15.83 10.71 14.42
CA ILE A 8 -15.21 9.65 15.23
C ILE A 8 -14.65 10.24 16.54
N LEU A 9 -14.06 11.43 16.47
CA LEU A 9 -13.47 12.11 17.64
C LEU A 9 -14.53 12.84 18.47
N LEU A 10 -15.44 13.57 17.82
CA LEU A 10 -16.49 14.36 18.48
C LEU A 10 -17.46 13.49 19.29
N TYR A 11 -17.74 12.27 18.85
CA TYR A 11 -18.67 11.36 19.52
C TYR A 11 -17.99 10.27 20.38
N GLN A 12 -16.67 10.34 20.57
CA GLN A 12 -15.98 9.45 21.51
C GLN A 12 -16.54 9.60 22.93
N LYS A 13 -16.71 8.46 23.62
CA LYS A 13 -17.09 8.40 25.04
C LYS A 13 -15.86 8.12 25.89
N GLN A 14 -15.83 8.65 27.11
CA GLN A 14 -14.75 8.40 28.06
C GLN A 14 -14.95 7.06 28.80
N PRO A 15 -13.87 6.33 29.15
CA PRO A 15 -12.49 6.59 28.73
C PRO A 15 -12.27 6.14 27.27
N CYS A 16 -11.51 6.90 26.49
CA CYS A 16 -11.17 6.56 25.10
C CYS A 16 -9.78 7.08 24.73
N ARG A 17 -9.21 6.50 23.68
CA ARG A 17 -7.93 6.92 23.10
C ARG A 17 -8.17 7.36 21.64
N ALA A 18 -7.61 8.49 21.26
CA ALA A 18 -7.62 9.00 19.88
C ALA A 18 -6.21 8.91 19.30
N VAL A 19 -6.01 8.04 18.33
CA VAL A 19 -4.73 7.85 17.66
C VAL A 19 -4.71 8.64 16.35
N LEU A 20 -3.79 9.59 16.23
CA LEU A 20 -3.70 10.52 15.11
C LEU A 20 -2.34 10.47 14.44
N GLY A 21 -2.32 10.51 13.09
CA GLY A 21 -1.08 10.63 12.30
C GLY A 21 -0.51 12.03 12.36
N TYR A 22 0.73 12.15 12.80
CA TYR A 22 1.40 13.44 12.96
C TYR A 22 1.78 14.10 11.65
N GLU A 23 2.18 13.35 10.62
CA GLU A 23 2.59 13.87 9.32
C GLU A 23 1.45 14.51 8.54
N ASN A 24 0.20 14.11 8.80
CA ASN A 24 -0.97 14.60 8.09
C ASN A 24 -1.55 15.86 8.77
N GLU A 25 -1.54 16.99 8.10
CA GLU A 25 -2.02 18.27 8.63
C GLU A 25 -3.50 18.24 9.03
N ILE A 26 -4.34 17.51 8.28
CA ILE A 26 -5.76 17.35 8.59
C ILE A 26 -5.92 16.58 9.90
N SER A 27 -5.18 15.48 10.08
CA SER A 27 -5.19 14.71 11.32
C SER A 27 -4.70 15.55 12.51
N ARG A 28 -3.63 16.32 12.32
CA ARG A 28 -3.15 17.25 13.38
C ARG A 28 -4.18 18.31 13.73
N SER A 29 -4.87 18.88 12.76
CA SER A 29 -5.91 19.90 13.00
C SER A 29 -7.10 19.37 13.81
N MET A 30 -7.30 18.04 13.83
CA MET A 30 -8.37 17.40 14.62
C MET A 30 -8.01 17.17 16.10
N GLN A 31 -6.81 17.55 16.53
CA GLN A 31 -6.37 17.38 17.93
C GLN A 31 -7.34 18.00 18.92
N SER A 32 -7.84 19.20 18.64
CA SER A 32 -8.79 19.91 19.49
C SER A 32 -10.16 19.25 19.62
N ASP A 33 -10.49 18.32 18.70
CA ASP A 33 -11.77 17.59 18.70
C ASP A 33 -11.71 16.33 19.56
N CYS A 34 -10.50 15.93 20.01
CA CYS A 34 -10.31 14.73 20.80
C CYS A 34 -10.85 14.91 22.22
N LYS A 35 -11.77 14.05 22.64
CA LYS A 35 -12.32 14.02 24.00
C LYS A 35 -11.57 13.09 24.94
N GLY A 36 -10.83 12.15 24.39
CA GLY A 36 -10.06 11.15 25.13
C GLY A 36 -8.56 11.46 25.18
N LYS A 37 -7.77 10.50 25.67
CA LYS A 37 -6.32 10.56 25.62
C LYS A 37 -5.88 10.57 24.15
N GLN A 38 -5.32 11.69 23.71
CA GLN A 38 -4.76 11.80 22.37
C GLN A 38 -3.38 11.13 22.35
N VAL A 39 -3.09 10.38 21.28
CA VAL A 39 -1.83 9.67 21.08
C VAL A 39 -1.41 9.86 19.62
N TRP A 40 -0.17 10.24 19.39
CA TRP A 40 0.38 10.37 18.03
C TRP A 40 0.93 9.04 17.50
N PHE A 41 0.94 8.89 16.17
CA PHE A 41 1.89 8.01 15.52
C PHE A 41 2.66 8.77 14.45
N THR A 42 3.96 8.51 14.36
CA THR A 42 4.87 9.25 13.48
C THR A 42 6.08 8.41 13.10
N ARG A 43 6.51 8.52 11.86
CA ARG A 43 7.73 7.88 11.37
C ARG A 43 8.89 8.87 11.23
N LEU A 44 8.60 10.16 11.15
CA LEU A 44 9.56 11.20 10.80
C LEU A 44 10.06 12.00 12.01
N HIS A 45 9.35 11.93 13.12
CA HIS A 45 9.61 12.74 14.32
C HIS A 45 9.59 11.87 15.57
N ASP A 46 10.37 12.21 16.56
CA ASP A 46 10.18 11.70 17.92
C ASP A 46 8.98 12.38 18.57
N THR A 47 8.36 11.71 19.52
CA THR A 47 7.21 12.25 20.29
C THR A 47 7.28 11.80 21.72
N ASP A 48 6.81 12.64 22.66
CA ASP A 48 6.71 12.34 24.09
C ASP A 48 5.41 11.60 24.44
N ASN A 49 4.46 11.53 23.48
CA ASN A 49 3.17 10.88 23.69
C ASN A 49 2.71 10.20 22.40
N GLY A 50 3.11 8.95 22.21
CA GLY A 50 2.72 8.17 21.03
C GLY A 50 3.75 7.19 20.53
N ALA A 51 3.40 6.51 19.44
CA ALA A 51 4.28 5.56 18.78
C ALA A 51 5.11 6.23 17.68
N PHE A 52 6.40 5.96 17.64
CA PHE A 52 7.30 6.57 16.66
C PHE A 52 8.44 5.63 16.25
N LEU A 53 9.03 5.93 15.08
CA LEU A 53 10.25 5.30 14.62
C LEU A 53 11.45 6.12 15.11
N ARG A 54 12.19 5.59 16.06
CA ARG A 54 13.45 6.18 16.52
C ARG A 54 14.54 5.96 15.46
N LYS A 55 15.08 7.05 14.91
CA LYS A 55 16.01 6.99 13.77
C LYS A 55 17.41 6.49 14.12
N GLU A 56 17.83 6.66 15.37
CA GLU A 56 19.18 6.30 15.85
C GLU A 56 19.48 4.80 15.69
N ASP A 57 18.48 3.96 15.94
CA ASP A 57 18.62 2.51 15.93
C ASP A 57 17.52 1.78 15.13
N ASN A 58 16.68 2.53 14.44
CA ASN A 58 15.54 2.02 13.66
C ASN A 58 14.57 1.15 14.48
N MET A 59 14.34 1.53 15.74
CA MET A 59 13.39 0.88 16.61
C MET A 59 12.02 1.59 16.59
N LEU A 60 10.96 0.81 16.48
CA LEU A 60 9.61 1.28 16.75
C LEU A 60 9.46 1.37 18.27
N CYS A 61 9.14 2.56 18.75
CA CYS A 61 9.03 2.89 20.16
C CYS A 61 7.64 3.43 20.49
N MET A 62 7.24 3.28 21.75
CA MET A 62 6.11 3.97 22.34
C MET A 62 6.60 4.87 23.45
N ALA A 63 6.23 6.15 23.40
CA ALA A 63 6.43 7.10 24.49
C ALA A 63 5.12 7.34 25.23
N GLU A 64 5.13 7.17 26.53
CA GLU A 64 3.99 7.40 27.40
C GLU A 64 4.49 7.77 28.81
N ASP A 65 3.97 8.85 29.38
CA ASP A 65 4.26 9.31 30.73
C ASP A 65 5.78 9.49 31.03
N GLY A 66 6.52 10.00 30.04
CA GLY A 66 7.97 10.22 30.15
C GLY A 66 8.84 8.97 29.94
N VAL A 67 8.23 7.82 29.67
CA VAL A 67 8.93 6.56 29.42
C VAL A 67 8.89 6.22 27.94
N VAL A 68 10.07 5.93 27.35
CA VAL A 68 10.18 5.43 25.97
C VAL A 68 10.46 3.94 25.99
N THR A 69 9.53 3.16 25.46
CA THR A 69 9.62 1.70 25.39
C THR A 69 9.82 1.24 23.96
N PRO A 70 11.00 0.73 23.56
CA PRO A 70 11.21 0.12 22.25
C PRO A 70 10.50 -1.26 22.21
N PHE A 71 9.78 -1.53 21.13
CA PHE A 71 9.01 -2.77 21.03
C PHE A 71 9.29 -3.62 19.79
N LEU A 72 9.78 -3.04 18.67
CA LEU A 72 10.02 -3.81 17.44
C LEU A 72 11.12 -3.13 16.59
N ALA A 73 12.11 -3.90 16.12
CA ALA A 73 13.07 -3.39 15.17
C ALA A 73 12.47 -3.33 13.75
N GLN A 74 12.73 -2.26 13.02
CA GLN A 74 12.23 -2.08 11.65
C GLN A 74 12.62 -3.26 10.73
N LYS A 75 13.83 -3.78 10.87
CA LYS A 75 14.35 -4.92 10.10
C LYS A 75 13.56 -6.22 10.29
N ASP A 76 12.85 -6.37 11.40
CA ASP A 76 12.09 -7.58 11.73
C ASP A 76 10.67 -7.54 11.13
N ILE A 77 10.23 -6.38 10.60
CA ILE A 77 8.93 -6.22 9.95
C ILE A 77 8.93 -6.97 8.63
N LYS A 78 7.95 -7.85 8.45
CA LYS A 78 7.78 -8.63 7.20
C LYS A 78 7.05 -7.87 6.10
N LEU A 79 6.23 -6.91 6.47
CA LEU A 79 5.49 -6.08 5.53
C LEU A 79 6.41 -5.13 4.76
N ARG A 80 6.25 -5.05 3.45
CA ARG A 80 6.98 -4.11 2.60
C ARG A 80 6.39 -2.70 2.66
N GLY A 81 7.25 -1.71 2.49
CA GLY A 81 6.89 -0.31 2.32
C GLY A 81 6.78 0.49 3.63
N LEU A 82 7.21 1.74 3.56
CA LEU A 82 7.27 2.67 4.69
C LEU A 82 5.90 2.95 5.32
N HIS A 83 4.83 2.91 4.50
CA HIS A 83 3.46 3.07 4.99
C HIS A 83 3.04 1.96 5.96
N ASN A 84 3.65 0.77 5.88
CA ASN A 84 3.38 -0.32 6.83
C ASN A 84 4.06 -0.11 8.18
N ILE A 85 5.16 0.62 8.23
CA ILE A 85 5.73 1.09 9.50
C ILE A 85 4.72 2.01 10.20
N GLU A 86 4.14 2.98 9.47
CA GLU A 86 3.11 3.88 10.00
C GLU A 86 1.86 3.12 10.45
N ASN A 87 1.41 2.12 9.69
CA ASN A 87 0.30 1.25 10.08
C ASN A 87 0.59 0.48 11.38
N LEU A 88 1.80 -0.05 11.55
CA LEU A 88 2.22 -0.75 12.77
C LEU A 88 2.32 0.20 13.97
N LEU A 89 2.86 1.41 13.77
CA LEU A 89 2.89 2.45 14.81
C LEU A 89 1.48 2.83 15.24
N ALA A 90 0.57 3.06 14.28
CA ALA A 90 -0.83 3.37 14.56
C ALA A 90 -1.53 2.23 15.33
N ALA A 91 -1.33 0.98 14.90
CA ALA A 91 -1.91 -0.18 15.56
C ALA A 91 -1.36 -0.37 16.97
N ALA A 92 -0.04 -0.25 17.16
CA ALA A 92 0.59 -0.31 18.47
C ALA A 92 0.06 0.79 19.40
N ALA A 93 -0.01 2.04 18.93
CA ALA A 93 -0.57 3.15 19.69
C ALA A 93 -2.02 2.91 20.10
N ALA A 94 -2.82 2.27 19.25
CA ALA A 94 -4.24 1.99 19.52
C ALA A 94 -4.44 0.96 20.63
N VAL A 95 -3.57 -0.05 20.73
CA VAL A 95 -3.72 -1.18 21.67
C VAL A 95 -2.73 -1.14 22.83
N TRP A 96 -1.91 -0.08 22.94
CA TRP A 96 -0.89 0.02 23.98
C TRP A 96 -1.49 0.05 25.37
N GLY A 97 -1.00 -0.84 26.23
CA GLY A 97 -1.53 -1.03 27.58
C GLY A 97 -2.74 -1.98 27.66
N GLU A 98 -3.42 -2.25 26.54
CA GLU A 98 -4.52 -3.21 26.47
C GLU A 98 -4.04 -4.64 26.21
N VAL A 99 -2.89 -4.78 25.55
CA VAL A 99 -2.26 -6.08 25.25
C VAL A 99 -0.78 -6.07 25.65
N PRO A 100 -0.20 -7.23 26.00
CA PRO A 100 1.23 -7.33 26.30
C PRO A 100 2.10 -6.86 25.13
N VAL A 101 3.21 -6.17 25.43
CA VAL A 101 4.16 -5.67 24.41
C VAL A 101 4.72 -6.82 23.54
N GLU A 102 4.90 -8.00 24.13
CA GLU A 102 5.33 -9.21 23.44
C GLU A 102 4.34 -9.65 22.33
N ALA A 103 3.04 -9.45 22.56
CA ALA A 103 2.02 -9.74 21.54
C ALA A 103 2.11 -8.74 20.38
N ILE A 104 2.32 -7.45 20.66
CA ILE A 104 2.54 -6.41 19.64
C ILE A 104 3.79 -6.76 18.83
N ARG A 105 4.90 -7.10 19.48
CA ARG A 105 6.16 -7.50 18.86
C ARG A 105 5.98 -8.74 17.97
N LYS A 106 5.33 -9.78 18.50
CA LYS A 106 5.06 -11.02 17.78
C LYS A 106 4.26 -10.75 16.51
N VAL A 107 3.16 -10.03 16.60
CA VAL A 107 2.33 -9.69 15.44
C VAL A 107 3.15 -8.88 14.43
N GLY A 108 3.83 -7.82 14.86
CA GLY A 108 4.63 -6.96 13.97
C GLY A 108 5.75 -7.70 13.23
N SER A 109 6.35 -8.73 13.86
CA SER A 109 7.43 -9.53 13.25
C SER A 109 6.96 -10.74 12.44
N THR A 110 5.71 -11.18 12.59
CA THR A 110 5.21 -12.39 11.91
C THR A 110 4.10 -12.11 10.90
N PHE A 111 3.42 -10.97 11.00
CA PHE A 111 2.34 -10.63 10.10
C PHE A 111 2.88 -10.34 8.69
N THR A 112 2.39 -11.09 7.71
CA THR A 112 2.85 -11.04 6.32
C THR A 112 1.92 -10.24 5.40
N GLY A 113 0.88 -9.64 5.95
CA GLY A 113 -0.09 -8.84 5.20
C GLY A 113 -1.46 -9.49 5.11
N VAL A 114 -2.36 -8.77 4.45
CA VAL A 114 -3.70 -9.25 4.14
C VAL A 114 -3.78 -9.66 2.68
N GLU A 115 -4.65 -10.61 2.38
CA GLU A 115 -4.91 -11.05 1.01
C GLU A 115 -5.22 -9.86 0.10
N HIS A 116 -4.74 -9.90 -1.13
CA HIS A 116 -4.88 -8.87 -2.16
C HIS A 116 -4.14 -7.53 -1.90
N ARG A 117 -3.29 -7.43 -0.88
CA ARG A 117 -2.51 -6.22 -0.60
C ARG A 117 -1.01 -6.48 -0.65
N ILE A 118 -0.40 -6.23 -1.80
CA ILE A 118 1.02 -6.53 -2.10
C ILE A 118 1.34 -7.97 -1.63
N GLU A 119 0.38 -8.87 -1.84
CA GLU A 119 0.43 -10.26 -1.42
C GLU A 119 1.39 -11.03 -2.33
N PRO A 120 2.47 -11.65 -1.81
CA PRO A 120 3.29 -12.54 -2.61
C PRO A 120 2.47 -13.80 -2.96
N VAL A 121 2.38 -14.11 -4.25
CA VAL A 121 1.59 -15.24 -4.75
C VAL A 121 2.49 -16.46 -5.00
N ARG A 122 3.53 -16.27 -5.81
CA ARG A 122 4.40 -17.35 -6.26
C ARG A 122 5.71 -16.81 -6.81
N THR A 123 6.76 -17.63 -6.71
CA THR A 123 7.98 -17.47 -7.52
C THR A 123 7.99 -18.58 -8.57
N LEU A 124 8.09 -18.24 -9.84
CA LEU A 124 8.18 -19.16 -10.96
C LEU A 124 9.30 -18.71 -11.91
N ASP A 125 10.21 -19.60 -12.26
CA ASP A 125 11.36 -19.32 -13.16
C ASP A 125 12.20 -18.11 -12.71
N GLY A 126 12.27 -17.87 -11.39
CA GLY A 126 12.96 -16.71 -10.80
C GLY A 126 12.17 -15.40 -10.85
N VAL A 127 10.94 -15.40 -11.37
CA VAL A 127 10.03 -14.23 -11.40
C VAL A 127 9.09 -14.28 -10.20
N LEU A 128 8.97 -13.15 -9.47
CA LEU A 128 8.07 -13.04 -8.33
C LEU A 128 6.75 -12.40 -8.76
N TYR A 129 5.64 -13.02 -8.37
CA TYR A 129 4.30 -12.52 -8.66
C TYR A 129 3.64 -11.98 -7.40
N TYR A 130 3.10 -10.75 -7.49
CA TYR A 130 2.41 -10.06 -6.40
C TYR A 130 0.98 -9.69 -6.78
N ASN A 131 0.05 -9.89 -5.84
CA ASN A 131 -1.35 -9.51 -5.96
C ASN A 131 -1.63 -8.28 -5.07
N ASP A 132 -1.90 -7.15 -5.70
CA ASP A 132 -2.36 -5.91 -5.06
C ASP A 132 -3.71 -5.48 -5.63
N SER A 133 -4.61 -6.43 -5.85
CA SER A 133 -5.94 -6.18 -6.44
C SER A 133 -6.78 -5.18 -5.64
N ILE A 134 -6.51 -5.00 -4.34
CA ILE A 134 -7.12 -3.97 -3.49
C ILE A 134 -6.65 -2.54 -3.85
N GLY A 135 -5.62 -2.39 -4.67
CA GLY A 135 -5.12 -1.13 -5.23
C GLY A 135 -6.11 -0.51 -6.22
N THR A 136 -7.31 -0.13 -5.76
CA THR A 136 -8.43 0.35 -6.57
C THR A 136 -8.42 1.84 -6.84
N SER A 137 -7.29 2.51 -6.66
CA SER A 137 -7.08 3.94 -6.96
C SER A 137 -5.61 4.23 -7.25
N PRO A 138 -5.31 5.29 -8.01
CA PRO A 138 -3.94 5.72 -8.30
C PRO A 138 -3.07 5.86 -7.06
N THR A 139 -3.55 6.51 -6.01
CA THR A 139 -2.80 6.72 -4.76
C THR A 139 -2.36 5.41 -4.09
N ARG A 140 -3.19 4.35 -4.16
CA ARG A 140 -2.85 3.04 -3.58
C ARG A 140 -1.79 2.33 -4.41
N THR A 141 -1.93 2.34 -5.74
CA THR A 141 -0.92 1.76 -6.64
C THR A 141 0.41 2.49 -6.51
N ILE A 142 0.43 3.82 -6.38
CA ILE A 142 1.63 4.60 -6.09
C ILE A 142 2.34 4.09 -4.83
N ALA A 143 1.60 3.94 -3.73
CA ALA A 143 2.16 3.41 -2.49
C ALA A 143 2.71 1.98 -2.66
N GLY A 144 2.04 1.15 -3.46
CA GLY A 144 2.48 -0.20 -3.82
C GLY A 144 3.78 -0.17 -4.63
N LEU A 145 3.85 0.62 -5.69
CA LEU A 145 5.04 0.73 -6.55
C LEU A 145 6.28 1.18 -5.76
N ARG A 146 6.13 2.18 -4.90
CA ARG A 146 7.20 2.71 -4.03
C ARG A 146 7.71 1.72 -2.97
N SER A 147 7.05 0.57 -2.79
CA SER A 147 7.47 -0.46 -1.84
C SER A 147 8.50 -1.45 -2.40
N PHE A 148 8.85 -1.32 -3.69
CA PHE A 148 9.83 -2.15 -4.36
C PHE A 148 11.10 -1.37 -4.64
N ASP A 149 12.26 -2.01 -4.42
CA ASP A 149 13.58 -1.43 -4.63
C ASP A 149 14.05 -1.52 -6.11
N GLN A 150 13.23 -2.11 -6.97
CA GLN A 150 13.48 -2.28 -8.40
C GLN A 150 12.24 -1.97 -9.22
N LYS A 151 12.43 -1.70 -10.52
CA LYS A 151 11.30 -1.54 -11.44
C LYS A 151 10.55 -2.86 -11.62
N VAL A 152 9.23 -2.76 -11.65
CA VAL A 152 8.31 -3.91 -11.78
C VAL A 152 7.66 -3.97 -13.16
N ILE A 153 7.08 -5.12 -13.51
CA ILE A 153 6.11 -5.26 -14.60
C ILE A 153 4.74 -5.08 -13.98
N LEU A 154 4.01 -4.07 -14.42
CA LEU A 154 2.74 -3.66 -13.83
C LEU A 154 1.57 -4.10 -14.70
N ILE A 155 0.60 -4.81 -14.11
CA ILE A 155 -0.72 -5.03 -14.70
C ILE A 155 -1.68 -4.04 -14.05
N ALA A 156 -2.28 -3.13 -14.87
CA ALA A 156 -3.13 -2.05 -14.38
C ALA A 156 -4.39 -1.86 -15.24
N GLY A 157 -5.37 -1.15 -14.68
CA GLY A 157 -6.64 -0.83 -15.32
C GLY A 157 -7.84 -1.54 -14.70
N GLY A 158 -9.02 -1.20 -15.19
CA GLY A 158 -10.30 -1.68 -14.67
C GLY A 158 -11.41 -0.64 -14.83
N TYR A 159 -12.37 -0.61 -13.91
CA TYR A 159 -13.55 0.25 -13.93
C TYR A 159 -13.21 1.71 -13.62
N ASP A 160 -13.82 2.63 -14.37
CA ASP A 160 -13.62 4.07 -14.22
C ASP A 160 -14.48 4.67 -13.09
N LYS A 161 -13.81 5.17 -12.05
CA LYS A 161 -14.42 5.97 -10.97
C LYS A 161 -14.30 7.48 -11.21
N HIS A 162 -13.92 7.90 -12.42
CA HIS A 162 -13.64 9.31 -12.77
C HIS A 162 -12.56 9.97 -11.90
N ILE A 163 -11.56 9.20 -11.49
CA ILE A 163 -10.40 9.67 -10.72
C ILE A 163 -9.29 10.07 -11.71
N PRO A 164 -8.52 11.13 -11.45
CA PRO A 164 -7.38 11.53 -12.29
C PRO A 164 -6.24 10.50 -12.20
N TYR A 165 -5.62 10.18 -13.35
CA TYR A 165 -4.47 9.28 -13.47
C TYR A 165 -3.13 10.02 -13.66
N GLU A 166 -3.16 11.34 -13.87
CA GLU A 166 -1.98 12.17 -14.05
C GLU A 166 -0.96 12.03 -12.89
N PRO A 167 -1.38 11.93 -11.60
CA PRO A 167 -0.43 11.72 -10.51
C PRO A 167 0.25 10.34 -10.52
N LEU A 168 -0.30 9.36 -11.26
CA LEU A 168 0.27 8.01 -11.37
C LEU A 168 1.36 7.94 -12.43
N ALA A 169 1.29 8.79 -13.46
CA ALA A 169 2.19 8.73 -14.60
C ALA A 169 3.69 8.84 -14.23
N PRO A 170 4.15 9.85 -13.46
CA PRO A 170 5.56 9.94 -13.07
C PRO A 170 6.01 8.74 -12.22
N GLU A 171 5.12 8.13 -11.45
CA GLU A 171 5.44 6.95 -10.64
C GLU A 171 5.59 5.69 -11.50
N ILE A 172 4.77 5.56 -12.55
CA ILE A 172 4.94 4.50 -13.55
C ILE A 172 6.31 4.67 -14.24
N VAL A 173 6.66 5.87 -14.68
CA VAL A 173 7.97 6.15 -15.31
C VAL A 173 9.13 5.76 -14.39
N ALA A 174 9.02 6.09 -13.08
CA ALA A 174 10.06 5.83 -12.11
C ALA A 174 10.19 4.34 -11.74
N HIS A 175 9.07 3.64 -11.58
CA HIS A 175 9.00 2.32 -10.93
C HIS A 175 8.59 1.15 -11.82
N VAL A 176 8.20 1.40 -13.08
CA VAL A 176 7.73 0.36 -14.00
C VAL A 176 8.70 0.21 -15.17
N LYS A 177 8.96 -1.01 -15.60
CA LYS A 177 9.79 -1.34 -16.78
C LYS A 177 8.97 -1.88 -17.94
N ASP A 178 7.76 -2.40 -17.69
CA ASP A 178 6.80 -2.86 -18.70
C ASP A 178 5.39 -2.71 -18.13
N LEU A 179 4.46 -2.21 -18.94
CA LEU A 179 3.09 -1.90 -18.50
C LEU A 179 2.09 -2.67 -19.34
N VAL A 180 1.29 -3.52 -18.67
CA VAL A 180 0.16 -4.21 -19.28
C VAL A 180 -1.13 -3.56 -18.81
N LEU A 181 -1.89 -3.01 -19.74
CA LEU A 181 -3.16 -2.33 -19.48
C LEU A 181 -4.35 -3.20 -19.85
N MET A 182 -5.39 -3.16 -19.02
CA MET A 182 -6.64 -3.86 -19.25
C MET A 182 -7.85 -3.06 -18.77
N GLY A 183 -9.04 -3.45 -19.22
CA GLY A 183 -10.30 -2.85 -18.79
C GLY A 183 -10.53 -1.41 -19.26
N ALA A 184 -11.64 -0.82 -18.81
CA ALA A 184 -12.13 0.47 -19.31
C ALA A 184 -11.18 1.66 -19.06
N THR A 185 -10.33 1.61 -18.05
CA THR A 185 -9.41 2.71 -17.73
C THR A 185 -8.03 2.58 -18.38
N GLY A 186 -7.73 1.46 -19.04
CA GLY A 186 -6.46 1.28 -19.75
C GLY A 186 -6.09 2.47 -20.64
N PRO A 187 -6.96 2.91 -21.56
CA PRO A 187 -6.68 4.06 -22.44
C PRO A 187 -6.45 5.38 -21.68
N ARG A 188 -7.09 5.57 -20.52
CA ARG A 188 -6.90 6.78 -19.70
C ARG A 188 -5.56 6.79 -18.97
N ILE A 189 -5.13 5.64 -18.48
CA ILE A 189 -3.81 5.48 -17.86
C ILE A 189 -2.72 5.70 -18.90
N GLU A 190 -2.88 5.10 -20.10
CA GLU A 190 -1.96 5.31 -21.21
C GLU A 190 -1.88 6.77 -21.62
N LYS A 191 -3.03 7.45 -21.77
CA LYS A 191 -3.06 8.87 -22.12
C LYS A 191 -2.27 9.70 -21.10
N ALA A 192 -2.56 9.54 -19.80
CA ALA A 192 -1.86 10.26 -18.75
C ALA A 192 -0.35 9.99 -18.79
N LEU A 193 0.06 8.74 -19.05
CA LEU A 193 1.47 8.37 -19.16
C LEU A 193 2.14 9.00 -20.39
N ARG A 194 1.48 9.00 -21.55
CA ARG A 194 2.02 9.62 -22.79
C ARG A 194 2.15 11.14 -22.69
N GLU A 195 1.36 11.78 -21.85
CA GLU A 195 1.42 13.22 -21.56
C GLU A 195 2.50 13.57 -20.52
N ASP A 196 3.08 12.59 -19.84
CA ASP A 196 4.16 12.81 -18.87
C ASP A 196 5.49 13.08 -19.59
N PRO A 197 6.20 14.17 -19.28
CA PRO A 197 7.45 14.54 -19.97
C PRO A 197 8.59 13.54 -19.77
N GLY A 198 8.52 12.68 -18.75
CA GLY A 198 9.50 11.62 -18.49
C GLY A 198 9.23 10.32 -19.24
N PHE A 199 8.09 10.20 -19.93
CA PHE A 199 7.73 8.97 -20.65
C PHE A 199 8.59 8.75 -21.88
N ASN A 200 9.08 7.51 -22.01
CA ASN A 200 9.82 7.02 -23.19
C ASN A 200 9.34 5.61 -23.51
N GLU A 201 8.65 5.44 -24.62
CA GLU A 201 8.06 4.16 -25.05
C GLU A 201 9.10 3.06 -25.27
N ALA A 202 10.30 3.41 -25.72
CA ALA A 202 11.38 2.44 -25.91
C ALA A 202 11.92 1.89 -24.56
N ALA A 203 11.83 2.68 -23.48
CA ALA A 203 12.25 2.29 -22.15
C ALA A 203 11.13 1.71 -21.28
N LEU A 204 9.87 1.97 -21.64
CA LEU A 204 8.66 1.54 -20.94
C LEU A 204 7.59 1.14 -21.98
N PRO A 205 7.67 -0.09 -22.51
CA PRO A 205 6.66 -0.62 -23.43
C PRO A 205 5.27 -0.68 -22.78
N ILE A 206 4.23 -0.40 -23.58
CA ILE A 206 2.83 -0.51 -23.19
C ILE A 206 2.19 -1.62 -24.01
N GLN A 207 1.54 -2.55 -23.33
CA GLN A 207 0.82 -3.66 -23.93
C GLN A 207 -0.65 -3.64 -23.48
N HIS A 208 -1.56 -4.16 -24.29
CA HIS A 208 -2.98 -4.20 -24.00
C HIS A 208 -3.48 -5.63 -23.93
N ALA A 209 -4.26 -5.93 -22.89
CA ALA A 209 -4.85 -7.23 -22.67
C ALA A 209 -6.37 -7.15 -22.58
N ASP A 210 -7.05 -8.15 -23.17
CA ASP A 210 -8.50 -8.25 -23.17
C ASP A 210 -9.07 -8.82 -21.87
N ASN A 211 -8.24 -9.58 -21.14
CA ASN A 211 -8.63 -10.27 -19.89
C ASN A 211 -7.39 -10.57 -19.03
N MET A 212 -7.62 -11.09 -17.81
CA MET A 212 -6.55 -11.36 -16.85
C MET A 212 -5.57 -12.44 -17.33
N GLN A 213 -6.07 -13.48 -18.01
CA GLN A 213 -5.20 -14.53 -18.56
C GLN A 213 -4.20 -13.94 -19.55
N HIS A 214 -4.69 -13.16 -20.51
CA HIS A 214 -3.86 -12.47 -21.52
C HIS A 214 -2.90 -11.48 -20.85
N ALA A 215 -3.35 -10.74 -19.83
CA ALA A 215 -2.48 -9.82 -19.09
C ALA A 215 -1.30 -10.52 -18.39
N VAL A 216 -1.56 -11.66 -17.76
CA VAL A 216 -0.50 -12.45 -17.12
C VAL A 216 0.46 -13.06 -18.17
N GLU A 217 -0.05 -13.50 -19.32
CA GLU A 217 0.77 -14.03 -20.41
C GLU A 217 1.72 -12.97 -20.99
N LEU A 218 1.22 -11.77 -21.25
CA LEU A 218 2.03 -10.64 -21.72
C LEU A 218 3.09 -10.24 -20.70
N ALA A 219 2.68 -10.10 -19.42
CA ALA A 219 3.61 -9.76 -18.35
C ALA A 219 4.70 -10.83 -18.17
N ARG A 220 4.34 -12.11 -18.26
CA ARG A 220 5.30 -13.22 -18.20
C ARG A 220 6.27 -13.20 -19.38
N ALA A 221 5.80 -12.94 -20.58
CA ALA A 221 6.64 -12.88 -21.79
C ALA A 221 7.68 -11.75 -21.73
N ALA A 222 7.36 -10.64 -21.06
CA ALA A 222 8.27 -9.52 -20.83
C ALA A 222 9.27 -9.76 -19.67
N ALA A 223 9.00 -10.73 -18.81
CA ALA A 223 9.77 -10.95 -17.58
C ALA A 223 11.05 -11.78 -17.81
N LYS A 224 12.05 -11.51 -16.97
CA LYS A 224 13.31 -12.27 -16.85
C LYS A 224 13.49 -12.73 -15.41
N PRO A 225 14.29 -13.77 -15.14
CA PRO A 225 14.64 -14.15 -13.77
C PRO A 225 15.14 -12.95 -12.94
N GLY A 226 14.59 -12.77 -11.75
CA GLY A 226 14.82 -11.63 -10.87
C GLY A 226 13.75 -10.54 -10.97
N ASP A 227 12.89 -10.58 -11.97
CA ASP A 227 11.82 -9.59 -12.14
C ASP A 227 10.64 -9.81 -11.18
N ILE A 228 9.86 -8.74 -11.03
CA ILE A 228 8.61 -8.73 -10.27
C ILE A 228 7.47 -8.39 -11.21
N ILE A 229 6.44 -9.23 -11.23
CA ILE A 229 5.14 -8.94 -11.85
C ILE A 229 4.14 -8.61 -10.75
N ILE A 230 3.46 -7.49 -10.87
CA ILE A 230 2.44 -7.07 -9.89
C ILE A 230 1.12 -6.71 -10.57
N LEU A 231 0.03 -7.29 -10.09
CA LEU A 231 -1.32 -6.78 -10.34
C LEU A 231 -1.60 -5.66 -9.33
N SER A 232 -1.53 -4.40 -9.75
CA SER A 232 -1.93 -3.24 -8.95
C SER A 232 -2.74 -2.26 -9.84
N PRO A 233 -4.07 -2.46 -9.89
CA PRO A 233 -4.90 -1.97 -10.98
C PRO A 233 -5.08 -0.46 -11.07
N ALA A 234 -4.88 0.30 -10.01
CA ALA A 234 -5.19 1.73 -9.90
C ALA A 234 -6.67 2.07 -10.15
N SER A 235 -7.52 1.06 -10.34
CA SER A 235 -8.92 1.15 -10.76
C SER A 235 -9.77 0.13 -10.04
N ALA A 236 -11.07 0.41 -9.89
CA ALA A 236 -12.03 -0.58 -9.39
C ALA A 236 -12.12 -1.77 -10.36
N SER A 237 -12.87 -2.79 -9.99
CA SER A 237 -12.97 -4.04 -10.76
C SER A 237 -14.29 -4.21 -11.51
N PHE A 238 -15.26 -3.32 -11.31
CA PHE A 238 -16.66 -3.51 -11.65
C PHE A 238 -16.99 -3.59 -13.14
N ASP A 239 -16.00 -3.38 -14.01
CA ASP A 239 -16.13 -3.60 -15.46
C ASP A 239 -16.03 -5.09 -15.85
N LEU A 240 -15.15 -5.84 -15.18
CA LEU A 240 -14.88 -7.24 -15.48
C LEU A 240 -15.19 -8.19 -14.31
N TYR A 241 -15.29 -7.66 -13.09
CA TYR A 241 -15.43 -8.45 -11.85
C TYR A 241 -16.42 -7.80 -10.89
N PRO A 242 -17.17 -8.58 -10.08
CA PRO A 242 -18.10 -8.04 -9.09
C PRO A 242 -17.38 -7.30 -7.94
N ASN A 243 -16.14 -7.63 -7.64
CA ASN A 243 -15.32 -6.98 -6.62
C ASN A 243 -13.83 -7.27 -6.82
N PHE A 244 -12.97 -6.59 -6.06
CA PHE A 244 -11.51 -6.74 -6.15
C PHE A 244 -11.01 -8.11 -5.66
N GLU A 245 -11.73 -8.78 -4.76
CA GLU A 245 -11.36 -10.11 -4.26
C GLU A 245 -11.48 -11.16 -5.37
N VAL A 246 -12.55 -11.11 -6.17
CA VAL A 246 -12.73 -12.01 -7.31
C VAL A 246 -11.64 -11.79 -8.34
N ARG A 247 -11.33 -10.53 -8.68
CA ARG A 247 -10.23 -10.17 -9.56
C ARG A 247 -8.89 -10.71 -9.05
N GLY A 248 -8.60 -10.50 -7.78
CA GLY A 248 -7.35 -10.96 -7.18
C GLY A 248 -7.25 -12.47 -7.09
N ARG A 249 -8.34 -13.19 -6.82
CA ARG A 249 -8.37 -14.67 -6.83
C ARG A 249 -8.14 -15.24 -8.24
N GLU A 250 -8.74 -14.63 -9.27
CA GLU A 250 -8.50 -15.05 -10.65
C GLU A 250 -7.02 -14.89 -11.03
N PHE A 251 -6.42 -13.73 -10.74
CA PHE A 251 -4.98 -13.53 -10.94
C PHE A 251 -4.15 -14.62 -10.23
N LYS A 252 -4.42 -14.91 -8.96
CA LYS A 252 -3.73 -15.95 -8.19
C LYS A 252 -3.90 -17.33 -8.82
N ASN A 253 -5.11 -17.67 -9.26
CA ASN A 253 -5.41 -18.98 -9.87
C ASN A 253 -4.63 -19.13 -11.19
N ILE A 254 -4.61 -18.12 -12.04
CA ILE A 254 -3.85 -18.10 -13.29
C ILE A 254 -2.36 -18.27 -13.01
N VAL A 255 -1.80 -17.44 -12.10
CA VAL A 255 -0.38 -17.50 -11.74
C VAL A 255 0.00 -18.88 -11.18
N ASN A 256 -0.84 -19.46 -10.33
CA ASN A 256 -0.58 -20.79 -9.74
C ASN A 256 -0.70 -21.93 -10.77
N ALA A 257 -1.46 -21.76 -11.84
CA ALA A 257 -1.61 -22.73 -12.93
C ALA A 257 -0.49 -22.65 -13.97
N LEU A 258 0.33 -21.61 -13.99
CA LEU A 258 1.48 -21.49 -14.92
C LEU A 258 2.45 -22.67 -14.73
N LYS A 259 3.00 -23.14 -15.85
CA LYS A 259 3.99 -24.22 -15.90
C LYS A 259 5.36 -23.68 -16.23
#